data_9c38ec5555c02e4d3d20bf6d5ce33159
#
_entry.id   9c38ec5555c02e4d3d20bf6d5ce33159
#
_cell.length_a   1.000
_cell.length_b   1.000
_cell.length_c   1.000
_cell.angle_alpha   90.00
_cell.angle_beta   90.00
_cell.angle_gamma   90.00
#
_symmetry.space_group_name_H-M   'P 1'
#
loop_
_entity.id
_entity.type
_entity.pdbx_description
1 polymer ?
#
loop_
_entity_poly.entity_id
_entity_poly.type
_entity_poly.pdbx_seq_one_letter_code
_entity_poly.pdbx_strand_id
1 'polypeptide(L)'
;MNRPTSVMKEQNVVAVIGGGVCGLGIGWRLAQAGCNVHVFDRGEAGKGASWAAAGMLAARAEAEPGEEALLELNKRAQEIWPAFMQDLETATGQSIGYRDEGTLIVAPNRDDAEQLRFTYEYQTSQGLDVEWLTPRQVSRKEPYLAPGLTAGVFSPSDHQVDNRALTLALKAAFLAAGGQLHE
;
A
#
# COMPACT_ATOMS: atom_id res chain seq x y z
N MET A 1 12.65 55.50 -1.63
CA MET A 1 12.15 54.31 -2.36
C MET A 1 12.76 53.07 -1.75
N ASN A 2 12.06 52.43 -0.80
CA ASN A 2 12.50 51.18 -0.18
C ASN A 2 12.00 50.02 -1.05
N ARG A 3 12.93 49.28 -1.66
CA ARG A 3 12.62 47.99 -2.27
C ARG A 3 12.38 46.96 -1.14
N PRO A 4 11.26 46.26 -1.13
CA PRO A 4 11.12 45.15 -0.19
C PRO A 4 12.12 44.07 -0.57
N THR A 5 13.04 43.73 0.32
CA THR A 5 13.90 42.55 0.26
C THR A 5 12.98 41.36 0.44
N SER A 6 12.62 40.67 -0.65
CA SER A 6 11.97 39.35 -0.55
C SER A 6 12.99 38.43 0.08
N VAL A 7 12.78 38.08 1.33
CA VAL A 7 13.47 36.96 1.97
C VAL A 7 13.02 35.72 1.21
N MET A 8 13.86 35.24 0.31
CA MET A 8 13.68 33.92 -0.30
C MET A 8 13.72 32.94 0.86
N LYS A 9 12.58 32.28 1.19
CA LYS A 9 12.57 31.13 2.08
C LYS A 9 13.53 30.12 1.47
N GLU A 10 14.60 29.75 2.18
CA GLU A 10 15.43 28.62 1.79
C GLU A 10 14.51 27.40 1.64
N GLN A 11 14.32 26.93 0.42
CA GLN A 11 13.59 25.70 0.18
C GLN A 11 14.47 24.54 0.66
N ASN A 12 13.94 23.72 1.57
CA ASN A 12 14.61 22.51 1.97
C ASN A 12 14.81 21.61 0.74
N VAL A 13 16.07 21.32 0.42
CA VAL A 13 16.43 20.39 -0.65
C VAL A 13 16.48 18.98 -0.07
N VAL A 14 15.74 18.06 -0.66
CA VAL A 14 15.66 16.66 -0.22
C VAL A 14 16.04 15.74 -1.37
N ALA A 15 17.01 14.86 -1.12
CA ALA A 15 17.36 13.78 -2.04
C ALA A 15 16.74 12.46 -1.53
N VAL A 16 16.01 11.78 -2.40
CA VAL A 16 15.40 10.47 -2.14
C VAL A 16 16.06 9.44 -3.04
N ILE A 17 16.59 8.38 -2.45
CA ILE A 17 17.25 7.31 -3.20
C ILE A 17 16.28 6.15 -3.37
N GLY A 18 15.94 5.86 -4.63
CA GLY A 18 14.99 4.85 -5.05
C GLY A 18 13.66 5.45 -5.50
N GLY A 19 13.33 5.29 -6.78
CA GLY A 19 12.10 5.75 -7.44
C GLY A 19 10.98 4.71 -7.43
N GLY A 20 10.90 3.83 -6.42
CA GLY A 20 9.78 2.93 -6.21
C GLY A 20 8.59 3.60 -5.51
N VAL A 21 7.56 2.81 -5.15
CA VAL A 21 6.32 3.30 -4.49
C VAL A 21 6.61 4.15 -3.25
N CYS A 22 7.57 3.75 -2.43
CA CYS A 22 7.95 4.50 -1.22
C CYS A 22 8.60 5.83 -1.56
N GLY A 23 9.63 5.83 -2.42
CA GLY A 23 10.36 7.05 -2.77
C GLY A 23 9.52 8.05 -3.54
N LEU A 24 8.71 7.61 -4.50
CA LEU A 24 7.79 8.47 -5.23
C LEU A 24 6.68 9.02 -4.33
N GLY A 25 6.11 8.18 -3.44
CA GLY A 25 5.08 8.60 -2.50
C GLY A 25 5.59 9.65 -1.49
N ILE A 26 6.75 9.40 -0.88
CA ILE A 26 7.40 10.37 0.02
C ILE A 26 7.78 11.64 -0.74
N GLY A 27 8.39 11.48 -1.92
CA GLY A 27 8.78 12.60 -2.76
C GLY A 27 7.61 13.50 -3.14
N TRP A 28 6.49 12.90 -3.53
CA TRP A 28 5.26 13.62 -3.84
C TRP A 28 4.75 14.43 -2.64
N ARG A 29 4.64 13.83 -1.46
CA ARG A 29 4.17 14.53 -0.26
C ARG A 29 5.12 15.66 0.18
N LEU A 30 6.43 15.46 0.06
CA LEU A 30 7.42 16.51 0.34
C LEU A 30 7.35 17.65 -0.68
N ALA A 31 7.17 17.34 -1.97
CA ALA A 31 6.99 18.37 -3.01
C ALA A 31 5.71 19.18 -2.77
N GLN A 32 4.59 18.53 -2.41
CA GLN A 32 3.36 19.24 -2.01
C GLN A 32 3.58 20.15 -0.78
N ALA A 33 4.48 19.78 0.14
CA ALA A 33 4.84 20.59 1.29
C ALA A 33 5.80 21.75 0.95
N GLY A 34 6.18 21.92 -0.33
CA GLY A 34 7.02 23.00 -0.82
C GLY A 34 8.53 22.73 -0.73
N CYS A 35 8.95 21.48 -0.51
CA CYS A 35 10.36 21.10 -0.59
C CYS A 35 10.82 21.01 -2.05
N ASN A 36 12.10 21.29 -2.29
CA ASN A 36 12.77 20.98 -3.56
C ASN A 36 13.25 19.54 -3.51
N VAL A 37 12.55 18.62 -4.18
CA VAL A 37 12.76 17.16 -4.05
C VAL A 37 13.38 16.58 -5.31
N HIS A 38 14.48 15.86 -5.13
CA HIS A 38 15.15 15.07 -6.16
C HIS A 38 15.04 13.59 -5.82
N VAL A 39 14.38 12.81 -6.67
CA VAL A 39 14.35 11.35 -6.58
C VAL A 39 15.36 10.78 -7.57
N PHE A 40 16.22 9.89 -7.09
CA PHE A 40 17.24 9.21 -7.90
C PHE A 40 16.92 7.72 -7.97
N ASP A 41 16.86 7.17 -9.18
CA ASP A 41 16.79 5.73 -9.40
C ASP A 41 17.96 5.29 -10.31
N ARG A 42 18.41 4.05 -10.16
CA ARG A 42 19.46 3.48 -11.00
C ARG A 42 18.98 3.02 -12.38
N GLY A 43 17.69 3.05 -12.61
CA GLY A 43 17.03 2.63 -13.83
C GLY A 43 15.70 3.36 -13.97
N GLU A 44 14.75 2.79 -14.71
CA GLU A 44 13.41 3.38 -14.85
C GLU A 44 12.65 3.32 -13.53
N ALA A 45 12.23 4.48 -13.00
CA ALA A 45 11.52 4.57 -11.74
C ALA A 45 10.20 3.77 -11.76
N GLY A 46 9.97 3.04 -10.69
CA GLY A 46 8.80 2.19 -10.53
C GLY A 46 8.91 0.79 -11.14
N LYS A 47 9.93 0.49 -11.95
CA LYS A 47 10.06 -0.79 -12.66
C LYS A 47 10.76 -1.91 -11.87
N GLY A 48 11.15 -1.66 -10.64
CA GLY A 48 11.74 -2.66 -9.75
C GLY A 48 10.69 -3.47 -8.97
N ALA A 49 10.89 -3.63 -7.66
CA ALA A 49 10.01 -4.38 -6.76
C ALA A 49 8.56 -3.87 -6.78
N SER A 50 8.35 -2.55 -6.90
CA SER A 50 7.01 -1.96 -6.99
C SER A 50 6.21 -2.45 -8.21
N TRP A 51 6.88 -2.72 -9.33
CA TRP A 51 6.24 -3.26 -10.54
C TRP A 51 5.90 -4.73 -10.44
N ALA A 52 6.72 -5.48 -9.69
CA ALA A 52 6.57 -6.93 -9.49
C ALA A 52 5.61 -7.27 -8.34
N ALA A 53 5.27 -6.31 -7.47
CA ALA A 53 4.41 -6.52 -6.32
C ALA A 53 2.99 -6.96 -6.72
N ALA A 54 2.26 -7.56 -5.78
CA ALA A 54 0.88 -7.99 -5.98
C ALA A 54 -0.17 -6.88 -5.72
N GLY A 55 0.24 -5.76 -5.13
CA GLY A 55 -0.65 -4.64 -4.83
C GLY A 55 -1.52 -4.83 -3.58
N MET A 56 -1.18 -5.80 -2.73
CA MET A 56 -1.92 -6.03 -1.47
C MET A 56 -1.67 -4.92 -0.46
N LEU A 57 -2.73 -4.51 0.22
CA LEU A 57 -2.75 -3.60 1.36
C LEU A 57 -3.30 -4.39 2.56
N ALA A 58 -2.51 -5.37 3.02
CA ALA A 58 -2.95 -6.49 3.86
C ALA A 58 -2.39 -6.38 5.29
N ALA A 59 -2.69 -5.28 5.97
CA ALA A 59 -2.20 -5.02 7.32
C ALA A 59 -2.58 -6.10 8.34
N ARG A 60 -3.70 -6.77 8.14
CA ARG A 60 -4.24 -7.78 9.07
C ARG A 60 -3.93 -9.19 8.63
N ALA A 61 -4.14 -9.47 7.34
CA ALA A 61 -3.92 -10.81 6.78
C ALA A 61 -2.45 -11.27 6.91
N GLU A 62 -1.51 -10.33 6.87
CA GLU A 62 -0.07 -10.57 7.00
C GLU A 62 0.47 -10.33 8.43
N ALA A 63 -0.40 -10.12 9.43
CA ALA A 63 0.05 -9.92 10.81
C ALA A 63 0.58 -11.21 11.43
N GLU A 64 1.83 -11.19 11.90
CA GLU A 64 2.53 -12.31 12.51
C GLU A 64 3.01 -12.01 13.93
N PRO A 65 3.17 -13.04 14.80
CA PRO A 65 3.75 -12.86 16.12
C PRO A 65 5.16 -12.27 16.08
N GLY A 66 5.44 -11.27 16.92
CA GLY A 66 6.73 -10.59 17.01
C GLY A 66 6.86 -9.37 16.11
N GLU A 67 5.84 -9.05 15.31
CA GLU A 67 5.81 -7.88 14.42
C GLU A 67 4.78 -6.83 14.85
N GLU A 68 4.45 -6.73 16.15
CA GLU A 68 3.40 -5.87 16.68
C GLU A 68 3.62 -4.38 16.33
N ALA A 69 4.88 -3.91 16.32
CA ALA A 69 5.20 -2.54 15.92
C ALA A 69 4.92 -2.28 14.42
N LEU A 70 5.18 -3.27 13.57
CA LEU A 70 4.86 -3.21 12.14
C LEU A 70 3.35 -3.27 11.91
N LEU A 71 2.64 -4.10 12.65
CA LEU A 71 1.18 -4.18 12.61
C LEU A 71 0.53 -2.81 12.91
N GLU A 72 0.98 -2.13 13.96
CA GLU A 72 0.46 -0.80 14.30
C GLU A 72 0.74 0.24 13.20
N LEU A 73 1.93 0.22 12.61
CA LEU A 73 2.27 1.08 11.47
C LEU A 73 1.36 0.78 10.26
N ASN A 74 1.17 -0.50 9.94
CA ASN A 74 0.36 -0.93 8.81
C ASN A 74 -1.13 -0.59 9.00
N LYS A 75 -1.68 -0.77 10.21
CA LYS A 75 -3.04 -0.33 10.55
C LYS A 75 -3.21 1.18 10.33
N ARG A 76 -2.24 1.97 10.83
CA ARG A 76 -2.26 3.42 10.62
C ARG A 76 -2.16 3.80 9.15
N ALA A 77 -1.32 3.13 8.38
CA ALA A 77 -1.22 3.33 6.93
C ALA A 77 -2.56 3.02 6.25
N GLN A 78 -3.22 1.93 6.63
CA GLN A 78 -4.49 1.52 6.06
C GLN A 78 -5.63 2.52 6.31
N GLU A 79 -5.67 3.14 7.49
CA GLU A 79 -6.65 4.19 7.81
C GLU A 79 -6.56 5.41 6.89
N ILE A 80 -5.37 5.75 6.43
CA ILE A 80 -5.15 6.92 5.57
C ILE A 80 -5.27 6.61 4.07
N TRP A 81 -5.31 5.33 3.67
CA TRP A 81 -5.35 4.91 2.27
C TRP A 81 -6.51 5.51 1.46
N PRO A 82 -7.76 5.56 1.95
CA PRO A 82 -8.87 6.13 1.17
C PRO A 82 -8.65 7.60 0.81
N ALA A 83 -8.17 8.39 1.77
CA ALA A 83 -7.86 9.80 1.52
C ALA A 83 -6.65 9.98 0.60
N PHE A 84 -5.60 9.16 0.80
CA PHE A 84 -4.41 9.18 -0.04
C PHE A 84 -4.75 8.82 -1.50
N MET A 85 -5.55 7.80 -1.73
CA MET A 85 -6.04 7.40 -3.05
C MET A 85 -6.80 8.54 -3.73
N GLN A 86 -7.75 9.13 -3.02
CA GLN A 86 -8.55 10.25 -3.56
C GLN A 86 -7.69 11.45 -3.96
N ASP A 87 -6.71 11.80 -3.12
CA ASP A 87 -5.75 12.88 -3.41
C ASP A 87 -4.95 12.57 -4.67
N LEU A 88 -4.45 11.33 -4.80
CA LEU A 88 -3.61 10.90 -5.93
C LEU A 88 -4.39 10.87 -7.24
N GLU A 89 -5.59 10.28 -7.22
CA GLU A 89 -6.48 10.25 -8.39
C GLU A 89 -6.93 11.66 -8.80
N THR A 90 -7.20 12.53 -7.84
CA THR A 90 -7.51 13.94 -8.12
C THR A 90 -6.34 14.68 -8.75
N ALA A 91 -5.11 14.45 -8.24
CA ALA A 91 -3.91 15.12 -8.74
C ALA A 91 -3.51 14.68 -10.14
N THR A 92 -3.86 13.46 -10.54
CA THR A 92 -3.39 12.85 -11.79
C THR A 92 -4.47 12.62 -12.83
N GLY A 93 -5.74 12.56 -12.42
CA GLY A 93 -6.85 12.09 -13.25
C GLY A 93 -6.78 10.59 -13.59
N GLN A 94 -5.93 9.81 -12.90
CA GLN A 94 -5.69 8.39 -13.15
C GLN A 94 -6.26 7.55 -12.03
N SER A 95 -7.03 6.50 -12.35
CA SER A 95 -7.43 5.51 -11.35
C SER A 95 -6.28 4.54 -11.04
N ILE A 96 -6.12 4.23 -9.76
CA ILE A 96 -5.14 3.26 -9.27
C ILE A 96 -5.74 1.88 -8.99
N GLY A 97 -6.99 1.66 -9.38
CA GLY A 97 -7.66 0.37 -9.20
C GLY A 97 -7.77 -0.05 -7.73
N TYR A 98 -7.99 0.91 -6.84
CA TYR A 98 -8.21 0.63 -5.41
C TYR A 98 -9.51 -0.16 -5.22
N ARG A 99 -9.42 -1.22 -4.43
CA ARG A 99 -10.52 -2.14 -4.12
C ARG A 99 -10.53 -2.45 -2.63
N ASP A 100 -11.68 -2.39 -2.01
CA ASP A 100 -11.92 -2.50 -0.56
C ASP A 100 -12.81 -3.70 -0.17
N GLU A 101 -12.88 -4.71 -1.04
CA GLU A 101 -13.74 -5.89 -0.81
C GLU A 101 -13.16 -6.89 0.19
N GLY A 102 -12.02 -6.62 0.76
CA GLY A 102 -11.33 -7.49 1.71
C GLY A 102 -10.34 -8.47 1.06
N THR A 103 -9.65 -9.22 1.92
CA THR A 103 -8.67 -10.24 1.52
C THR A 103 -9.09 -11.60 2.05
N LEU A 104 -8.99 -12.63 1.20
CA LEU A 104 -9.29 -14.01 1.54
C LEU A 104 -8.02 -14.84 1.51
N ILE A 105 -7.66 -15.43 2.66
CA ILE A 105 -6.58 -16.41 2.80
C ILE A 105 -7.21 -17.79 2.79
N VAL A 106 -6.66 -18.72 2.01
CA VAL A 106 -7.21 -20.06 1.86
C VAL A 106 -6.19 -21.14 2.22
N ALA A 107 -6.67 -22.24 2.80
CA ALA A 107 -5.89 -23.42 3.13
C ALA A 107 -6.26 -24.56 2.18
N PRO A 108 -5.36 -24.97 1.27
CA PRO A 108 -5.63 -26.04 0.32
C PRO A 108 -5.64 -27.44 0.95
N ASN A 109 -4.98 -27.64 2.09
CA ASN A 109 -4.91 -28.94 2.78
C ASN A 109 -5.00 -28.76 4.31
N ARG A 110 -4.89 -29.86 5.06
CA ARG A 110 -5.03 -29.86 6.53
C ARG A 110 -3.87 -29.17 7.24
N ASP A 111 -2.66 -29.38 6.76
CA ASP A 111 -1.46 -28.79 7.38
C ASP A 111 -1.49 -27.27 7.23
N ASP A 112 -1.88 -26.78 6.04
CA ASP A 112 -2.09 -25.34 5.81
C ASP A 112 -3.24 -24.80 6.66
N ALA A 113 -4.31 -25.58 6.89
CA ALA A 113 -5.42 -25.16 7.74
C ALA A 113 -5.02 -25.09 9.23
N GLU A 114 -4.13 -25.94 9.72
CA GLU A 114 -3.58 -25.86 11.07
C GLU A 114 -2.70 -24.62 11.23
N GLN A 115 -1.83 -24.35 10.25
CA GLN A 115 -1.02 -23.12 10.24
C GLN A 115 -1.90 -21.86 10.18
N LEU A 116 -2.89 -21.86 9.31
CA LEU A 116 -3.83 -20.74 9.18
C LEU A 116 -4.63 -20.52 10.45
N ARG A 117 -4.97 -21.59 11.20
CA ARG A 117 -5.64 -21.49 12.49
C ARG A 117 -4.78 -20.82 13.54
N PHE A 118 -3.50 -21.16 13.60
CA PHE A 118 -2.55 -20.52 14.50
C PHE A 118 -2.45 -19.02 14.23
N THR A 119 -2.33 -18.64 12.96
CA THR A 119 -2.30 -17.22 12.55
C THR A 119 -3.62 -16.52 12.89
N TYR A 120 -4.77 -17.16 12.63
CA TYR A 120 -6.09 -16.62 12.97
C TYR A 120 -6.27 -16.39 14.48
N GLU A 121 -5.83 -17.33 15.32
CA GLU A 121 -5.89 -17.21 16.79
C GLU A 121 -5.02 -16.03 17.27
N TYR A 122 -3.82 -15.89 16.72
CA TYR A 122 -2.98 -14.72 17.00
C TYR A 122 -3.68 -13.42 16.56
N GLN A 123 -4.14 -13.33 15.34
CA GLN A 123 -4.82 -12.14 14.80
C GLN A 123 -6.04 -11.76 15.66
N THR A 124 -6.84 -12.75 16.06
CA THR A 124 -7.99 -12.55 16.95
C THR A 124 -7.55 -12.05 18.31
N SER A 125 -6.44 -12.58 18.88
CA SER A 125 -5.89 -12.12 20.17
C SER A 125 -5.41 -10.68 20.14
N GLN A 126 -4.99 -10.19 18.96
CA GLN A 126 -4.64 -8.79 18.71
C GLN A 126 -5.86 -7.89 18.44
N GLY A 127 -7.08 -8.43 18.51
CA GLY A 127 -8.32 -7.70 18.27
C GLY A 127 -8.53 -7.31 16.80
N LEU A 128 -7.91 -8.04 15.86
CA LEU A 128 -8.06 -7.79 14.44
C LEU A 128 -9.42 -8.33 13.95
N ASP A 129 -10.04 -7.60 13.02
CA ASP A 129 -11.29 -8.00 12.38
C ASP A 129 -10.99 -9.05 11.28
N VAL A 130 -11.03 -10.30 11.69
CA VAL A 130 -10.81 -11.46 10.81
C VAL A 130 -11.86 -12.53 11.09
N GLU A 131 -12.33 -13.23 10.06
CA GLU A 131 -13.38 -14.24 10.12
C GLU A 131 -12.85 -15.60 9.64
N TRP A 132 -13.01 -16.65 10.48
CA TRP A 132 -12.74 -18.00 10.05
C TRP A 132 -13.86 -18.54 9.18
N LEU A 133 -13.52 -19.05 7.99
CA LEU A 133 -14.48 -19.56 7.02
C LEU A 133 -14.37 -21.08 6.82
N THR A 134 -15.52 -21.73 6.77
CA THR A 134 -15.65 -23.10 6.29
C THR A 134 -15.42 -23.18 4.77
N PRO A 135 -15.06 -24.37 4.21
CA PRO A 135 -14.91 -24.54 2.76
C PRO A 135 -16.08 -24.03 1.93
N ARG A 136 -17.29 -24.24 2.41
CA ARG A 136 -18.51 -23.77 1.75
C ARG A 136 -18.64 -22.25 1.73
N GLN A 137 -18.22 -21.59 2.80
CA GLN A 137 -18.20 -20.12 2.88
C GLN A 137 -17.12 -19.52 1.98
N VAL A 138 -15.94 -20.15 1.94
CA VAL A 138 -14.86 -19.77 1.01
C VAL A 138 -15.35 -19.84 -0.44
N SER A 139 -15.94 -20.96 -0.88
CA SER A 139 -16.48 -21.10 -2.24
C SER A 139 -17.61 -20.15 -2.58
N ARG A 140 -18.34 -19.65 -1.59
CA ARG A 140 -19.39 -18.61 -1.81
C ARG A 140 -18.78 -17.24 -2.00
N LYS A 141 -17.69 -16.92 -1.28
CA LYS A 141 -16.98 -15.65 -1.41
C LYS A 141 -16.20 -15.57 -2.73
N GLU A 142 -15.54 -16.66 -3.10
CA GLU A 142 -14.76 -16.73 -4.33
C GLU A 142 -15.05 -18.06 -5.07
N PRO A 143 -16.04 -18.02 -5.98
CA PRO A 143 -16.49 -19.22 -6.70
C PRO A 143 -15.47 -19.81 -7.69
N TYR A 144 -14.45 -19.04 -8.08
CA TYR A 144 -13.44 -19.47 -9.04
C TYR A 144 -12.24 -20.17 -8.42
N LEU A 145 -12.19 -20.30 -7.08
CA LEU A 145 -11.16 -21.07 -6.41
C LEU A 145 -11.31 -22.57 -6.70
N ALA A 146 -10.17 -23.26 -6.71
CA ALA A 146 -10.15 -24.72 -6.89
C ALA A 146 -11.02 -25.42 -5.83
N PRO A 147 -11.71 -26.51 -6.20
CA PRO A 147 -12.45 -27.32 -5.24
C PRO A 147 -11.50 -28.03 -4.26
N GLY A 148 -12.00 -28.36 -3.07
CA GLY A 148 -11.25 -29.16 -2.09
C GLY A 148 -10.46 -28.34 -1.06
N LEU A 149 -10.67 -27.02 -1.02
CA LEU A 149 -10.12 -26.19 0.06
C LEU A 149 -10.61 -26.67 1.43
N THR A 150 -9.74 -26.58 2.44
CA THR A 150 -10.02 -27.07 3.80
C THR A 150 -10.58 -25.99 4.71
N ALA A 151 -10.11 -24.76 4.56
CA ALA A 151 -10.53 -23.60 5.37
C ALA A 151 -10.17 -22.30 4.68
N GLY A 152 -10.60 -21.18 5.26
CA GLY A 152 -10.13 -19.84 4.92
C GLY A 152 -10.25 -18.87 6.08
N VAL A 153 -9.55 -17.76 5.98
CA VAL A 153 -9.71 -16.58 6.82
C VAL A 153 -10.01 -15.40 5.93
N PHE A 154 -11.03 -14.64 6.28
CA PHE A 154 -11.41 -13.41 5.58
C PHE A 154 -11.08 -12.20 6.46
N SER A 155 -10.35 -11.24 5.90
CA SER A 155 -10.10 -9.93 6.49
C SER A 155 -10.85 -8.87 5.68
N PRO A 156 -11.98 -8.34 6.20
CA PRO A 156 -12.80 -7.39 5.48
C PRO A 156 -12.14 -6.02 5.30
N SER A 157 -11.20 -5.70 6.17
CA SER A 157 -10.52 -4.40 6.18
C SER A 157 -9.20 -4.37 5.41
N ASP A 158 -8.76 -5.49 4.83
CA ASP A 158 -7.59 -5.53 3.97
C ASP A 158 -8.00 -5.32 2.51
N HIS A 159 -7.24 -4.49 1.82
CA HIS A 159 -7.61 -3.95 0.52
C HIS A 159 -6.52 -4.25 -0.52
N GLN A 160 -6.69 -3.76 -1.74
CA GLN A 160 -5.69 -3.90 -2.79
C GLN A 160 -5.72 -2.72 -3.76
N VAL A 161 -4.64 -2.58 -4.52
CA VAL A 161 -4.48 -1.61 -5.60
C VAL A 161 -3.87 -2.28 -6.83
N ASP A 162 -4.04 -1.70 -8.00
CA ASP A 162 -3.14 -2.01 -9.13
C ASP A 162 -1.80 -1.33 -8.85
N ASN A 163 -0.79 -2.11 -8.46
CA ASN A 163 0.53 -1.64 -8.09
C ASN A 163 1.25 -0.89 -9.23
N ARG A 164 0.96 -1.24 -10.48
CA ARG A 164 1.54 -0.58 -11.66
C ARG A 164 0.86 0.76 -11.91
N ALA A 165 -0.47 0.78 -11.87
CA ALA A 165 -1.24 2.02 -11.98
C ALA A 165 -0.88 2.99 -10.84
N LEU A 166 -0.79 2.50 -9.59
CA LEU A 166 -0.33 3.28 -8.44
C LEU A 166 1.05 3.90 -8.67
N THR A 167 2.02 3.11 -9.13
CA THR A 167 3.39 3.59 -9.33
C THR A 167 3.46 4.64 -10.44
N LEU A 168 2.73 4.44 -11.53
CA LEU A 168 2.64 5.42 -12.63
C LEU A 168 1.95 6.71 -12.19
N ALA A 169 0.87 6.61 -11.42
CA ALA A 169 0.17 7.77 -10.87
C ALA A 169 1.08 8.56 -9.89
N LEU A 170 1.82 7.87 -9.02
CA LEU A 170 2.78 8.50 -8.11
C LEU A 170 3.88 9.24 -8.86
N LYS A 171 4.45 8.64 -9.92
CA LYS A 171 5.44 9.30 -10.78
C LYS A 171 4.85 10.57 -11.42
N ALA A 172 3.66 10.48 -11.97
CA ALA A 172 2.98 11.62 -12.57
C ALA A 172 2.68 12.74 -11.55
N ALA A 173 2.15 12.38 -10.38
CA ALA A 173 1.84 13.32 -9.30
C ALA A 173 3.10 14.00 -8.75
N PHE A 174 4.20 13.25 -8.57
CA PHE A 174 5.48 13.79 -8.12
C PHE A 174 6.04 14.84 -9.09
N LEU A 175 6.05 14.52 -10.39
CA LEU A 175 6.52 15.46 -11.42
C LEU A 175 5.60 16.68 -11.53
N ALA A 176 4.29 16.50 -11.47
CA ALA A 176 3.31 17.60 -11.51
C ALA A 176 3.43 18.53 -10.29
N ALA A 177 3.86 18.01 -9.13
CA ALA A 177 4.15 18.81 -7.93
C ALA A 177 5.52 19.55 -7.99
N GLY A 178 6.26 19.46 -9.10
CA GLY A 178 7.55 20.11 -9.28
C GLY A 178 8.75 19.29 -8.80
N GLY A 179 8.56 18.01 -8.49
CA GLY A 179 9.64 17.10 -8.15
C GLY A 179 10.56 16.81 -9.35
N GLN A 180 11.81 16.50 -9.08
CA GLN A 180 12.82 16.19 -10.09
C GLN A 180 13.21 14.71 -10.00
N LEU A 181 13.06 14.00 -11.12
CA LEU A 181 13.37 12.57 -11.23
C LEU A 181 14.63 12.38 -12.06
N HIS A 182 15.57 11.59 -11.54
CA HIS A 182 16.85 11.23 -12.16
C HIS A 182 16.90 9.70 -12.31
N GLU A 183 16.84 9.24 -13.56
CA GLU A 183 16.84 7.82 -13.97
C GLU A 183 18.12 7.46 -14.73
#